data_23326f052bd7bfab1eb4b559cffab386
#
_entry.id   23326f052bd7bfab1eb4b559cffab386
#
_cell.length_a   1.000
_cell.length_b   1.000
_cell.length_c   1.000
_cell.angle_alpha   90.00
_cell.angle_beta   90.00
_cell.angle_gamma   90.00
#
_symmetry.space_group_name_H-M   'P 1'
#
loop_
_entity.id
_entity.type
_entity.pdbx_description
1 polymer ?
#
loop_
_entity_poly.entity_id
_entity_poly.type
_entity_poly.pdbx_seq_one_letter_code
_entity_poly.pdbx_strand_id
1 'polypeptide(L)'
;PNTPHTMNLYIKNIAQLVTCQGTEAKHGREAMGQIHTIEGPAAVVIRDGVIAFAGRMADVAPSMTEGCRELDATGRCVLPGFVDSHTHLVFGGYREDEFQWRLAGDSYMSIMERGGGIASTMRATRAESEDELKASARRHLSNMMKMGVTTVEAKSGYGMNLETELKQLRVVRDLQDEQPLDLYSTFMGAHDTAPEYKGRPTEFIEFLCREVLPEVVRQNLAECCDIFTAKGVFDNEQTRR
;
A
#
# COMPACT_ATOMS: atom_id res chain seq x y z
N PRO A 1 -12.77 7.26 -21.50
CA PRO A 1 -13.12 7.67 -20.15
C PRO A 1 -14.27 6.80 -19.66
N ASN A 2 -13.94 5.71 -18.97
CA ASN A 2 -14.93 4.92 -18.26
C ASN A 2 -15.29 5.70 -17.01
N THR A 3 -16.44 6.38 -17.06
CA THR A 3 -17.08 6.84 -15.82
C THR A 3 -17.31 5.58 -14.99
N PRO A 4 -16.78 5.47 -13.78
CA PRO A 4 -17.12 4.34 -12.92
C PRO A 4 -18.63 4.38 -12.77
N HIS A 5 -19.30 3.30 -13.15
CA HIS A 5 -20.71 3.13 -12.80
C HIS A 5 -20.77 3.12 -11.28
N THR A 6 -21.04 4.27 -10.69
CA THR A 6 -21.23 4.42 -9.25
C THR A 6 -22.41 3.55 -8.87
N MET A 7 -22.10 2.36 -8.34
CA MET A 7 -23.11 1.37 -8.00
C MET A 7 -23.79 1.81 -6.72
N ASN A 8 -25.12 2.02 -6.77
CA ASN A 8 -25.91 2.17 -5.58
C ASN A 8 -26.09 0.80 -4.92
N LEU A 9 -25.71 0.66 -3.66
CA LEU A 9 -25.69 -0.63 -2.95
C LEU A 9 -26.39 -0.50 -1.60
N TYR A 10 -27.27 -1.46 -1.30
CA TYR A 10 -27.87 -1.64 0.02
C TYR A 10 -27.40 -2.95 0.61
N ILE A 11 -26.52 -2.89 1.63
CA ILE A 11 -26.08 -4.03 2.40
C ILE A 11 -27.00 -4.15 3.60
N LYS A 12 -27.77 -5.26 3.67
CA LYS A 12 -28.81 -5.49 4.68
C LYS A 12 -28.51 -6.70 5.54
N ASN A 13 -29.24 -6.82 6.67
CA ASN A 13 -29.15 -7.95 7.59
C ASN A 13 -27.75 -8.16 8.18
N ILE A 14 -26.95 -7.09 8.31
CA ILE A 14 -25.61 -7.17 8.88
C ILE A 14 -25.70 -7.61 10.33
N ALA A 15 -25.02 -8.72 10.69
CA ALA A 15 -25.02 -9.22 12.07
C ALA A 15 -24.22 -8.33 13.02
N GLN A 16 -23.12 -7.78 12.54
CA GLN A 16 -22.27 -6.85 13.29
C GLN A 16 -21.66 -5.81 12.33
N LEU A 17 -21.91 -4.54 12.58
CA LEU A 17 -21.37 -3.43 11.79
C LEU A 17 -20.33 -2.67 12.61
N VAL A 18 -19.09 -2.67 12.15
CA VAL A 18 -18.00 -1.85 12.71
C VAL A 18 -17.90 -0.58 11.88
N THR A 19 -18.06 0.58 12.50
CA THR A 19 -18.07 1.87 11.78
C THR A 19 -16.74 2.62 11.90
N CYS A 20 -15.90 2.30 12.89
CA CYS A 20 -14.72 3.09 13.24
C CYS A 20 -15.06 4.59 13.36
N GLN A 21 -16.19 4.92 13.97
CA GLN A 21 -16.74 6.28 14.02
C GLN A 21 -15.70 7.29 14.53
N GLY A 22 -15.67 8.44 13.87
CA GLY A 22 -14.73 9.53 14.11
C GLY A 22 -13.63 9.59 13.03
N THR A 23 -13.31 10.80 12.61
CA THR A 23 -12.24 11.10 11.62
C THR A 23 -10.97 11.60 12.30
N GLU A 24 -10.98 11.75 13.62
CA GLU A 24 -9.85 12.25 14.40
C GLU A 24 -8.81 11.13 14.58
N ALA A 25 -7.54 11.53 14.54
CA ALA A 25 -6.44 10.62 14.83
C ALA A 25 -6.55 10.12 16.29
N LYS A 26 -6.54 8.80 16.46
CA LYS A 26 -6.62 8.16 17.78
C LYS A 26 -5.21 7.82 18.26
N HIS A 27 -4.91 8.20 19.48
CA HIS A 27 -3.61 7.98 20.10
C HIS A 27 -3.72 7.06 21.34
N GLY A 28 -2.78 6.13 21.45
CA GLY A 28 -2.70 5.20 22.55
C GLY A 28 -3.65 4.00 22.40
N ARG A 29 -3.30 2.93 23.12
CA ARG A 29 -3.93 1.61 22.98
C ARG A 29 -5.44 1.61 23.25
N GLU A 30 -5.86 2.35 24.27
CA GLU A 30 -7.27 2.41 24.65
C GLU A 30 -8.12 3.10 23.58
N ALA A 31 -7.70 4.30 23.13
CA ALA A 31 -8.42 5.06 22.11
C ALA A 31 -8.45 4.32 20.76
N MET A 32 -7.35 3.66 20.38
CA MET A 32 -7.29 2.86 19.15
C MET A 32 -8.19 1.62 19.20
N GLY A 33 -8.54 1.12 20.40
CA GLY A 33 -9.49 0.03 20.59
C GLY A 33 -10.96 0.42 20.46
N GLN A 34 -11.27 1.72 20.38
CA GLN A 34 -12.62 2.24 20.24
C GLN A 34 -13.09 2.23 18.79
N ILE A 35 -13.53 1.07 18.33
CA ILE A 35 -13.92 0.85 16.93
C ILE A 35 -15.40 1.06 16.63
N HIS A 36 -16.21 1.40 17.63
CA HIS A 36 -17.66 1.61 17.55
C HIS A 36 -18.38 0.51 16.73
N THR A 37 -19.03 -0.40 17.45
CA THR A 37 -19.74 -1.55 16.90
C THR A 37 -21.23 -1.40 17.09
N ILE A 38 -22.01 -1.71 16.04
CA ILE A 38 -23.48 -1.79 16.09
C ILE A 38 -23.86 -3.27 15.93
N GLU A 39 -24.49 -3.83 16.94
CA GLU A 39 -25.06 -5.18 16.88
C GLU A 39 -26.30 -5.19 15.98
N GLY A 40 -26.42 -6.24 15.16
CA GLY A 40 -27.46 -6.33 14.13
C GLY A 40 -28.88 -6.58 14.64
N PRO A 41 -29.86 -6.49 13.72
CA PRO A 41 -29.68 -6.24 12.28
C PRO A 41 -29.28 -4.80 11.97
N ALA A 42 -28.14 -4.64 11.29
CA ALA A 42 -27.63 -3.36 10.82
C ALA A 42 -27.61 -3.30 9.29
N ALA A 43 -27.38 -2.10 8.76
CA ALA A 43 -27.33 -1.86 7.33
C ALA A 43 -26.33 -0.77 6.94
N VAL A 44 -25.85 -0.85 5.68
CA VAL A 44 -25.10 0.20 5.01
C VAL A 44 -25.78 0.51 3.68
N VAL A 45 -25.98 1.78 3.39
CA VAL A 45 -26.48 2.24 2.09
C VAL A 45 -25.40 3.09 1.42
N ILE A 46 -25.06 2.73 0.19
CA ILE A 46 -24.09 3.46 -0.64
C ILE A 46 -24.86 4.08 -1.80
N ARG A 47 -24.67 5.39 -2.00
CA ARG A 47 -25.23 6.16 -3.10
C ARG A 47 -24.12 6.88 -3.83
N ASP A 48 -24.06 6.72 -5.12
CA ASP A 48 -23.05 7.38 -5.97
C ASP A 48 -21.60 7.18 -5.49
N GLY A 49 -21.30 5.97 -4.96
CA GLY A 49 -20.00 5.62 -4.44
C GLY A 49 -19.69 6.13 -3.02
N VAL A 50 -20.66 6.82 -2.38
CA VAL A 50 -20.51 7.36 -1.02
C VAL A 50 -21.41 6.64 -0.03
N ILE A 51 -20.92 6.37 1.18
CA ILE A 51 -21.75 5.82 2.27
C ILE A 51 -22.76 6.91 2.70
N ALA A 52 -24.00 6.70 2.33
CA ALA A 52 -25.12 7.60 2.68
C ALA A 52 -25.74 7.24 4.04
N PHE A 53 -25.62 6.00 4.47
CA PHE A 53 -26.12 5.53 5.77
C PHE A 53 -25.28 4.33 6.27
N ALA A 54 -25.00 4.32 7.55
CA ALA A 54 -24.43 3.17 8.27
C ALA A 54 -25.01 3.14 9.69
N GLY A 55 -25.82 2.13 10.02
CA GLY A 55 -26.53 2.11 11.28
C GLY A 55 -27.47 0.92 11.44
N ARG A 56 -28.44 1.03 12.34
CA ARG A 56 -29.47 0.02 12.52
C ARG A 56 -30.36 -0.07 11.29
N MET A 57 -30.65 -1.30 10.83
CA MET A 57 -31.46 -1.50 9.64
C MET A 57 -32.87 -0.90 9.76
N ALA A 58 -33.44 -0.88 10.97
CA ALA A 58 -34.76 -0.29 11.23
C ALA A 58 -34.83 1.23 10.98
N ASP A 59 -33.68 1.91 10.99
CA ASP A 59 -33.58 3.37 10.81
C ASP A 59 -33.40 3.75 9.31
N VAL A 60 -33.32 2.77 8.41
CA VAL A 60 -33.17 3.01 6.97
C VAL A 60 -34.49 3.47 6.38
N ALA A 61 -34.54 4.70 5.87
CA ALA A 61 -35.73 5.20 5.15
C ALA A 61 -35.88 4.45 3.80
N PRO A 62 -37.10 4.01 3.43
CA PRO A 62 -37.32 3.31 2.15
C PRO A 62 -36.79 4.05 0.92
N SER A 63 -36.88 5.37 0.90
CA SER A 63 -36.34 6.21 -0.20
C SER A 63 -34.83 6.12 -0.36
N MET A 64 -34.08 5.74 0.69
CA MET A 64 -32.64 5.60 0.63
C MET A 64 -32.20 4.35 -0.15
N THR A 65 -33.04 3.34 -0.21
CA THR A 65 -32.72 2.05 -0.85
C THR A 65 -33.30 1.91 -2.24
N GLU A 66 -34.12 2.87 -2.67
CA GLU A 66 -34.74 2.84 -4.00
C GLU A 66 -33.67 2.82 -5.11
N GLY A 67 -33.78 1.82 -6.01
CA GLY A 67 -32.83 1.63 -7.10
C GLY A 67 -31.45 1.09 -6.69
N CYS A 68 -31.26 0.72 -5.43
CA CYS A 68 -30.04 0.06 -4.98
C CYS A 68 -30.02 -1.43 -5.32
N ARG A 69 -28.86 -1.94 -5.71
CA ARG A 69 -28.59 -3.38 -5.68
C ARG A 69 -28.53 -3.84 -4.22
N GLU A 70 -29.22 -4.93 -3.90
CA GLU A 70 -29.18 -5.48 -2.54
C GLU A 70 -28.09 -6.53 -2.37
N LEU A 71 -27.44 -6.49 -1.21
CA LEU A 71 -26.51 -7.50 -0.73
C LEU A 71 -26.96 -7.95 0.66
N ASP A 72 -27.29 -9.22 0.81
CA ASP A 72 -27.65 -9.81 2.10
C ASP A 72 -26.37 -10.22 2.87
N ALA A 73 -26.17 -9.63 4.03
CA ALA A 73 -25.05 -9.89 4.92
C ALA A 73 -25.48 -10.65 6.20
N THR A 74 -26.53 -11.47 6.11
CA THR A 74 -26.97 -12.31 7.24
C THR A 74 -25.82 -13.14 7.81
N GLY A 75 -25.60 -13.05 9.13
CA GLY A 75 -24.53 -13.73 9.85
C GLY A 75 -23.12 -13.22 9.56
N ARG A 76 -23.00 -12.07 8.90
CA ARG A 76 -21.70 -11.48 8.53
C ARG A 76 -21.40 -10.22 9.32
N CYS A 77 -20.10 -10.01 9.56
CA CYS A 77 -19.56 -8.74 10.02
C CYS A 77 -19.23 -7.87 8.79
N VAL A 78 -19.56 -6.59 8.89
CA VAL A 78 -19.17 -5.57 7.89
C VAL A 78 -18.33 -4.51 8.59
N LEU A 79 -17.22 -4.14 7.99
CA LEU A 79 -16.25 -3.17 8.51
C LEU A 79 -15.66 -2.37 7.35
N PRO A 80 -15.03 -1.21 7.62
CA PRO A 80 -14.29 -0.47 6.61
C PRO A 80 -13.22 -1.34 5.95
N GLY A 81 -12.91 -1.09 4.68
CA GLY A 81 -11.83 -1.75 3.98
C GLY A 81 -10.48 -1.51 4.68
N PHE A 82 -9.61 -2.50 4.64
CA PHE A 82 -8.28 -2.37 5.25
C PHE A 82 -7.38 -1.46 4.44
N VAL A 83 -6.57 -0.69 5.16
CA VAL A 83 -5.50 0.14 4.59
C VAL A 83 -4.18 -0.54 4.90
N ASP A 84 -3.44 -0.94 3.87
CA ASP A 84 -2.06 -1.41 4.02
C ASP A 84 -1.11 -0.22 3.79
N SER A 85 -0.66 0.36 4.89
CA SER A 85 0.08 1.62 4.92
C SER A 85 1.59 1.47 4.81
N HIS A 86 2.11 0.29 4.47
CA HIS A 86 3.54 0.09 4.31
C HIS A 86 3.85 -1.13 3.44
N THR A 87 3.86 -0.95 2.13
CA THR A 87 4.28 -2.00 1.19
C THR A 87 5.33 -1.51 0.20
N HIS A 88 6.14 -2.46 -0.30
CA HIS A 88 6.89 -2.33 -1.53
C HIS A 88 6.18 -3.20 -2.58
N LEU A 89 5.10 -2.68 -3.16
CA LEU A 89 4.21 -3.44 -4.05
C LEU A 89 4.92 -3.94 -5.32
N VAL A 90 5.80 -3.10 -5.87
CA VAL A 90 6.48 -3.32 -7.16
C VAL A 90 7.92 -3.73 -6.90
N PHE A 91 8.22 -5.00 -7.08
CA PHE A 91 9.57 -5.55 -6.95
C PHE A 91 9.76 -6.79 -7.82
N GLY A 92 11.00 -7.07 -8.17
CA GLY A 92 11.41 -8.27 -8.90
C GLY A 92 11.98 -9.35 -7.98
N GLY A 93 11.84 -10.59 -8.42
CA GLY A 93 12.34 -11.77 -7.71
C GLY A 93 11.63 -12.05 -6.39
N TYR A 94 12.07 -13.14 -5.75
CA TYR A 94 11.67 -13.53 -4.40
C TYR A 94 12.90 -13.93 -3.61
N ARG A 95 12.82 -13.94 -2.29
CA ARG A 95 13.92 -14.31 -1.39
C ARG A 95 13.64 -15.60 -0.63
N GLU A 96 13.04 -16.57 -1.30
CA GLU A 96 12.65 -17.87 -0.73
C GLU A 96 13.85 -18.62 -0.17
N ASP A 97 15.03 -18.54 -0.80
CA ASP A 97 16.25 -19.18 -0.31
C ASP A 97 16.70 -18.65 1.05
N GLU A 98 16.42 -17.38 1.36
CA GLU A 98 16.76 -16.80 2.65
C GLU A 98 15.98 -17.44 3.79
N PHE A 99 14.79 -17.97 3.54
CA PHE A 99 14.03 -18.70 4.54
C PHE A 99 14.78 -19.96 4.98
N GLN A 100 15.36 -20.70 4.04
CA GLN A 100 16.16 -21.89 4.34
C GLN A 100 17.44 -21.53 5.11
N TRP A 101 18.11 -20.44 4.74
CA TRP A 101 19.31 -19.96 5.43
C TRP A 101 19.00 -19.56 6.88
N ARG A 102 17.87 -18.90 7.11
CA ARG A 102 17.41 -18.56 8.46
C ARG A 102 17.10 -19.80 9.30
N LEU A 103 16.46 -20.81 8.71
CA LEU A 103 16.22 -22.09 9.38
C LEU A 103 17.51 -22.82 9.71
N ALA A 104 18.55 -22.66 8.89
CA ALA A 104 19.89 -23.19 9.14
C ALA A 104 20.67 -22.40 10.22
N GLY A 105 20.12 -21.29 10.72
CA GLY A 105 20.73 -20.49 11.77
C GLY A 105 21.56 -19.29 11.29
N ASP A 106 21.52 -18.96 10.01
CA ASP A 106 22.20 -17.78 9.47
C ASP A 106 21.63 -16.50 10.08
N SER A 107 22.53 -15.62 10.49
CA SER A 107 22.17 -14.28 10.93
C SER A 107 21.76 -13.39 9.74
N TYR A 108 21.03 -12.30 10.02
CA TYR A 108 20.70 -11.31 8.99
C TYR A 108 21.96 -10.79 8.26
N MET A 109 23.04 -10.54 8.99
CA MET A 109 24.31 -10.07 8.41
C MET A 109 24.93 -11.11 7.48
N SER A 110 24.92 -12.41 7.87
CA SER A 110 25.42 -13.51 7.03
C SER A 110 24.62 -13.62 5.72
N ILE A 111 23.30 -13.44 5.78
CA ILE A 111 22.43 -13.43 4.59
C ILE A 111 22.81 -12.26 3.67
N MET A 112 23.01 -11.07 4.23
CA MET A 112 23.42 -9.88 3.46
C MET A 112 24.78 -10.08 2.79
N GLU A 113 25.77 -10.67 3.49
CA GLU A 113 27.12 -10.96 2.97
C GLU A 113 27.07 -11.94 1.78
N ARG A 114 26.12 -12.88 1.78
CA ARG A 114 25.85 -13.77 0.64
C ARG A 114 25.14 -13.10 -0.53
N GLY A 115 24.86 -11.80 -0.42
CA GLY A 115 24.14 -11.02 -1.44
C GLY A 115 22.63 -11.16 -1.39
N GLY A 116 22.07 -11.60 -0.25
CA GLY A 116 20.64 -11.60 0.05
C GLY A 116 20.12 -10.21 0.45
N GLY A 117 18.94 -10.18 1.06
CA GLY A 117 18.30 -8.98 1.54
C GLY A 117 17.89 -8.00 0.44
N ILE A 118 17.93 -6.71 0.76
CA ILE A 118 17.57 -5.61 -0.15
C ILE A 118 18.37 -5.68 -1.46
N ALA A 119 19.66 -6.01 -1.41
CA ALA A 119 20.52 -6.10 -2.58
C ALA A 119 20.06 -7.18 -3.59
N SER A 120 19.52 -8.30 -3.12
CA SER A 120 18.96 -9.35 -4.00
C SER A 120 17.72 -8.83 -4.74
N THR A 121 16.76 -8.27 -4.01
CA THR A 121 15.55 -7.70 -4.60
C THR A 121 15.87 -6.55 -5.56
N MET A 122 16.82 -5.67 -5.20
CA MET A 122 17.26 -4.58 -6.07
C MET A 122 17.78 -5.11 -7.42
N ARG A 123 18.68 -6.12 -7.40
CA ARG A 123 19.20 -6.70 -8.65
C ARG A 123 18.09 -7.27 -9.53
N ALA A 124 17.16 -8.03 -8.95
CA ALA A 124 16.02 -8.58 -9.67
C ALA A 124 15.10 -7.48 -10.23
N THR A 125 14.78 -6.46 -9.43
CA THR A 125 13.93 -5.33 -9.85
C THR A 125 14.57 -4.53 -11.00
N ARG A 126 15.89 -4.34 -10.95
CA ARG A 126 16.62 -3.69 -12.06
C ARG A 126 16.58 -4.52 -13.34
N ALA A 127 16.66 -5.84 -13.23
CA ALA A 127 16.70 -6.75 -14.36
C ALA A 127 15.34 -7.00 -15.03
N GLU A 128 14.25 -7.02 -14.25
CA GLU A 128 12.90 -7.24 -14.78
C GLU A 128 12.38 -6.05 -15.59
N SER A 129 11.65 -6.33 -16.64
CA SER A 129 10.93 -5.35 -17.44
C SER A 129 9.78 -4.71 -16.66
N GLU A 130 9.30 -3.57 -17.14
CA GLU A 130 8.13 -2.88 -16.59
C GLU A 130 6.87 -3.77 -16.64
N ASP A 131 6.69 -4.54 -17.72
CA ASP A 131 5.56 -5.45 -17.88
C ASP A 131 5.60 -6.64 -16.91
N GLU A 132 6.77 -7.21 -16.63
CA GLU A 132 6.94 -8.30 -15.66
C GLU A 132 6.65 -7.81 -14.24
N LEU A 133 7.20 -6.66 -13.86
CA LEU A 133 6.93 -6.02 -12.57
C LEU A 133 5.43 -5.70 -12.41
N LYS A 134 4.80 -5.19 -13.46
CA LYS A 134 3.36 -4.88 -13.48
C LYS A 134 2.50 -6.13 -13.32
N ALA A 135 2.83 -7.20 -14.02
CA ALA A 135 2.12 -8.48 -13.92
C ALA A 135 2.23 -9.09 -12.51
N SER A 136 3.41 -8.98 -11.88
CA SER A 136 3.63 -9.43 -10.51
C SER A 136 2.83 -8.60 -9.51
N ALA A 137 2.93 -7.28 -9.58
CA ALA A 137 2.20 -6.36 -8.70
C ALA A 137 0.66 -6.52 -8.81
N ARG A 138 0.13 -6.76 -10.02
CA ARG A 138 -1.29 -7.05 -10.23
C ARG A 138 -1.74 -8.32 -9.48
N ARG A 139 -0.90 -9.37 -9.45
CA ARG A 139 -1.20 -10.59 -8.66
C ARG A 139 -1.21 -10.29 -7.16
N HIS A 140 -0.26 -9.48 -6.66
CA HIS A 140 -0.22 -9.08 -5.27
C HIS A 140 -1.50 -8.31 -4.88
N LEU A 141 -1.88 -7.30 -5.65
CA LEU A 141 -3.10 -6.52 -5.43
C LEU A 141 -4.37 -7.39 -5.43
N SER A 142 -4.46 -8.34 -6.38
CA SER A 142 -5.58 -9.29 -6.41
C SER A 142 -5.68 -10.13 -5.14
N ASN A 143 -4.56 -10.54 -4.56
CA ASN A 143 -4.54 -11.29 -3.32
C ASN A 143 -4.87 -10.39 -2.11
N MET A 144 -4.33 -9.18 -2.04
CA MET A 144 -4.63 -8.20 -1.00
C MET A 144 -6.13 -7.86 -0.97
N MET A 145 -6.74 -7.65 -2.14
CA MET A 145 -8.17 -7.39 -2.27
C MET A 145 -9.02 -8.55 -1.71
N LYS A 146 -8.64 -9.81 -1.96
CA LYS A 146 -9.33 -11.00 -1.40
C LYS A 146 -9.24 -11.05 0.12
N MET A 147 -8.27 -10.39 0.72
CA MET A 147 -8.08 -10.28 2.17
C MET A 147 -8.76 -9.05 2.76
N GLY A 148 -9.50 -8.27 1.96
CA GLY A 148 -10.25 -7.10 2.40
C GLY A 148 -9.47 -5.77 2.37
N VAL A 149 -8.27 -5.74 1.79
CA VAL A 149 -7.52 -4.50 1.57
C VAL A 149 -8.19 -3.71 0.44
N THR A 150 -8.39 -2.42 0.66
CA THR A 150 -8.99 -1.48 -0.32
C THR A 150 -8.06 -0.33 -0.66
N THR A 151 -7.07 -0.07 0.17
CA THR A 151 -6.11 1.03 0.00
C THR A 151 -4.70 0.53 0.31
N VAL A 152 -3.73 0.88 -0.52
CA VAL A 152 -2.34 0.42 -0.41
C VAL A 152 -1.39 1.58 -0.58
N GLU A 153 -0.46 1.78 0.35
CA GLU A 153 0.72 2.59 0.12
C GLU A 153 1.75 1.75 -0.62
N ALA A 154 2.14 2.19 -1.82
CA ALA A 154 3.08 1.53 -2.70
C ALA A 154 4.40 2.32 -2.77
N LYS A 155 5.39 1.89 -1.98
CA LYS A 155 6.73 2.50 -1.95
C LYS A 155 7.60 1.93 -3.08
N SER A 156 8.39 2.79 -3.72
CA SER A 156 9.56 2.38 -4.50
C SER A 156 10.72 1.97 -3.57
N GLY A 157 11.96 1.97 -4.02
CA GLY A 157 13.11 1.76 -3.14
C GLY A 157 13.90 0.47 -3.41
N TYR A 158 13.53 -0.26 -4.45
CA TYR A 158 14.33 -1.38 -4.95
C TYR A 158 15.01 -1.07 -6.29
N GLY A 159 14.97 0.18 -6.73
CA GLY A 159 15.75 0.64 -7.87
C GLY A 159 17.10 1.18 -7.47
N MET A 160 17.12 2.12 -6.55
CA MET A 160 18.29 2.86 -6.08
C MET A 160 19.10 3.49 -7.23
N ASN A 161 18.46 3.73 -8.35
CA ASN A 161 18.94 4.50 -9.50
C ASN A 161 17.77 5.20 -10.18
N LEU A 162 18.05 6.17 -11.04
CA LEU A 162 17.03 6.97 -11.70
C LEU A 162 16.03 6.11 -12.49
N GLU A 163 16.54 5.28 -13.37
CA GLU A 163 15.70 4.50 -14.30
C GLU A 163 14.73 3.56 -13.58
N THR A 164 15.23 2.80 -12.59
CA THR A 164 14.43 1.76 -11.94
C THR A 164 13.47 2.33 -10.89
N GLU A 165 13.85 3.39 -10.17
CA GLU A 165 12.91 4.09 -9.28
C GLU A 165 11.72 4.65 -10.08
N LEU A 166 11.96 5.31 -11.20
CA LEU A 166 10.90 5.80 -12.08
C LEU A 166 10.08 4.65 -12.68
N LYS A 167 10.73 3.52 -13.04
CA LYS A 167 10.07 2.32 -13.53
C LYS A 167 9.07 1.76 -12.51
N GLN A 168 9.47 1.62 -11.24
CA GLN A 168 8.59 1.16 -10.16
C GLN A 168 7.37 2.09 -9.99
N LEU A 169 7.60 3.39 -9.93
CA LEU A 169 6.55 4.39 -9.74
C LEU A 169 5.59 4.47 -10.96
N ARG A 170 6.10 4.32 -12.17
CA ARG A 170 5.24 4.24 -13.38
C ARG A 170 4.32 3.03 -13.33
N VAL A 171 4.83 1.87 -12.88
CA VAL A 171 3.99 0.66 -12.70
C VAL A 171 2.87 0.91 -11.69
N VAL A 172 3.14 1.60 -10.58
CA VAL A 172 2.09 1.96 -9.60
C VAL A 172 1.04 2.86 -10.25
N ARG A 173 1.45 3.92 -10.93
CA ARG A 173 0.55 4.84 -11.66
C ARG A 173 -0.34 4.10 -12.66
N ASP A 174 0.25 3.24 -13.47
CA ASP A 174 -0.47 2.51 -14.51
C ASP A 174 -1.46 1.49 -13.92
N LEU A 175 -1.12 0.90 -12.78
CA LEU A 175 -2.02 -0.03 -12.07
C LEU A 175 -3.20 0.68 -11.41
N GLN A 176 -3.09 1.97 -11.08
CA GLN A 176 -4.19 2.72 -10.46
C GLN A 176 -5.48 2.67 -11.30
N ASP A 177 -5.35 2.75 -12.62
CA ASP A 177 -6.51 2.74 -13.54
C ASP A 177 -6.98 1.34 -13.94
N GLU A 178 -6.22 0.29 -13.60
CA GLU A 178 -6.49 -1.08 -14.05
C GLU A 178 -7.17 -1.98 -13.00
N GLN A 179 -7.26 -1.53 -11.76
CA GLN A 179 -7.77 -2.34 -10.66
C GLN A 179 -8.47 -1.46 -9.60
N PRO A 180 -9.35 -2.02 -8.74
CA PRO A 180 -10.24 -1.23 -7.91
C PRO A 180 -9.67 -0.71 -6.59
N LEU A 181 -8.42 -1.06 -6.19
CA LEU A 181 -7.82 -0.55 -4.96
C LEU A 181 -7.26 0.85 -5.17
N ASP A 182 -7.35 1.68 -4.16
CA ASP A 182 -6.67 2.98 -4.14
C ASP A 182 -5.18 2.79 -3.84
N LEU A 183 -4.32 3.25 -4.75
CA LEU A 183 -2.86 3.18 -4.59
C LEU A 183 -2.30 4.57 -4.28
N TYR A 184 -1.58 4.68 -3.17
CA TYR A 184 -0.81 5.86 -2.80
C TYR A 184 0.66 5.61 -3.10
N SER A 185 1.20 6.33 -4.07
CA SER A 185 2.57 6.17 -4.52
C SER A 185 3.53 6.95 -3.63
N THR A 186 4.54 6.26 -3.08
CA THR A 186 5.58 6.86 -2.24
C THR A 186 6.96 6.65 -2.87
N PHE A 187 7.66 7.74 -3.16
CA PHE A 187 9.07 7.65 -3.56
C PHE A 187 9.94 7.33 -2.34
N MET A 188 10.65 6.22 -2.36
CA MET A 188 11.57 5.79 -1.30
C MET A 188 12.93 5.36 -1.87
N GLY A 189 13.50 6.13 -2.81
CA GLY A 189 14.82 5.83 -3.37
C GLY A 189 15.93 5.71 -2.31
N ALA A 190 15.75 6.35 -1.16
CA ALA A 190 16.61 6.24 0.01
C ALA A 190 16.24 5.05 0.93
N HIS A 191 16.06 3.85 0.36
CA HIS A 191 15.76 2.61 1.10
C HIS A 191 17.04 1.93 1.62
N ASP A 192 18.14 2.05 0.88
CA ASP A 192 19.49 1.69 1.26
C ASP A 192 20.47 2.49 0.37
N THR A 193 21.76 2.43 0.67
CA THR A 193 22.76 3.05 -0.20
C THR A 193 23.03 2.16 -1.42
N ALA A 194 22.85 2.73 -2.62
CA ALA A 194 23.12 2.02 -3.85
C ALA A 194 24.55 1.47 -3.89
N PRO A 195 24.81 0.29 -4.49
CA PRO A 195 26.16 -0.28 -4.60
C PRO A 195 27.19 0.66 -5.25
N GLU A 196 26.75 1.49 -6.18
CA GLU A 196 27.55 2.50 -6.88
C GLU A 196 28.06 3.60 -5.95
N TYR A 197 27.38 3.77 -4.80
CA TYR A 197 27.70 4.75 -3.75
C TYR A 197 28.18 4.09 -2.47
N LYS A 198 28.63 2.83 -2.50
CA LYS A 198 29.08 2.11 -1.31
C LYS A 198 30.10 2.94 -0.50
N GLY A 199 29.80 3.16 0.80
CA GLY A 199 30.59 3.98 1.70
C GLY A 199 30.43 5.50 1.52
N ARG A 200 29.54 5.94 0.64
CA ARG A 200 29.27 7.36 0.34
C ARG A 200 27.76 7.69 0.41
N PRO A 201 27.09 7.41 1.55
CA PRO A 201 25.63 7.57 1.65
C PRO A 201 25.18 9.02 1.45
N THR A 202 25.95 10.01 1.88
CA THR A 202 25.61 11.43 1.69
C THR A 202 25.61 11.82 0.22
N GLU A 203 26.58 11.33 -0.57
CA GLU A 203 26.60 11.57 -2.01
C GLU A 203 25.40 10.89 -2.71
N PHE A 204 25.00 9.74 -2.22
CA PHE A 204 23.80 9.07 -2.72
C PHE A 204 22.53 9.89 -2.45
N ILE A 205 22.37 10.43 -1.25
CA ILE A 205 21.24 11.34 -0.94
C ILE A 205 21.27 12.58 -1.85
N GLU A 206 22.44 13.18 -2.08
CA GLU A 206 22.57 14.33 -3.01
C GLU A 206 22.15 13.94 -4.45
N PHE A 207 22.52 12.75 -4.90
CA PHE A 207 22.07 12.23 -6.20
C PHE A 207 20.55 12.08 -6.24
N LEU A 208 19.93 11.48 -5.22
CA LEU A 208 18.48 11.32 -5.15
C LEU A 208 17.77 12.68 -5.17
N CYS A 209 18.26 13.66 -4.39
CA CYS A 209 17.68 15.00 -4.31
C CYS A 209 17.82 15.81 -5.60
N ARG A 210 18.94 15.66 -6.31
CA ARG A 210 19.25 16.51 -7.50
C ARG A 210 18.82 15.90 -8.82
N GLU A 211 18.79 14.59 -8.93
CA GLU A 211 18.55 13.91 -10.20
C GLU A 211 17.25 13.09 -10.19
N VAL A 212 16.98 12.31 -9.13
CA VAL A 212 15.85 11.39 -9.13
C VAL A 212 14.55 12.09 -8.71
N LEU A 213 14.55 12.75 -7.56
CA LEU A 213 13.34 13.40 -7.03
C LEU A 213 12.75 14.46 -7.98
N PRO A 214 13.54 15.33 -8.65
CA PRO A 214 12.99 16.24 -9.65
C PRO A 214 12.29 15.53 -10.80
N GLU A 215 12.78 14.37 -11.24
CA GLU A 215 12.13 13.58 -12.28
C GLU A 215 10.82 12.93 -11.80
N VAL A 216 10.79 12.45 -10.56
CA VAL A 216 9.55 11.95 -9.94
C VAL A 216 8.49 13.05 -9.91
N VAL A 217 8.85 14.25 -9.48
CA VAL A 217 7.96 15.41 -9.44
C VAL A 217 7.54 15.83 -10.85
N ARG A 218 8.48 15.95 -11.81
CA ARG A 218 8.18 16.35 -13.18
C ARG A 218 7.18 15.41 -13.86
N GLN A 219 7.26 14.11 -13.57
CA GLN A 219 6.38 13.10 -14.13
C GLN A 219 5.13 12.85 -13.27
N ASN A 220 4.98 13.52 -12.14
CA ASN A 220 3.88 13.35 -11.18
C ASN A 220 3.66 11.88 -10.80
N LEU A 221 4.72 11.22 -10.31
CA LEU A 221 4.73 9.78 -10.08
C LEU A 221 4.52 9.37 -8.61
N ALA A 222 4.59 10.31 -7.66
CA ALA A 222 4.42 10.02 -6.24
C ALA A 222 3.78 11.19 -5.50
N GLU A 223 2.92 10.88 -4.52
CA GLU A 223 2.30 11.83 -3.60
C GLU A 223 3.13 12.03 -2.34
N CYS A 224 3.92 11.01 -1.97
CA CYS A 224 4.71 10.98 -0.74
C CYS A 224 6.19 10.70 -1.03
N CYS A 225 7.05 11.06 -0.07
CA CYS A 225 8.46 10.71 -0.07
C CYS A 225 8.84 10.14 1.31
N ASP A 226 9.65 9.10 1.31
CA ASP A 226 10.10 8.41 2.52
C ASP A 226 11.60 8.08 2.46
N ILE A 227 12.21 7.85 3.62
CA ILE A 227 13.62 7.48 3.80
C ILE A 227 13.79 6.50 4.95
N PHE A 228 14.64 5.50 4.77
CA PHE A 228 14.96 4.52 5.82
C PHE A 228 16.02 5.07 6.80
N THR A 229 15.54 5.77 7.80
CA THR A 229 16.40 6.33 8.88
C THR A 229 16.63 5.30 9.94
N ALA A 230 17.80 4.65 9.92
CA ALA A 230 18.18 3.64 10.90
C ALA A 230 19.71 3.58 11.07
N LYS A 231 20.16 3.04 12.22
CA LYS A 231 21.59 2.81 12.46
C LYS A 231 22.18 1.90 11.37
N GLY A 232 23.16 2.40 10.65
CA GLY A 232 23.85 1.66 9.59
C GLY A 232 23.23 1.84 8.19
N VAL A 233 22.17 2.64 8.06
CA VAL A 233 21.55 3.03 6.77
C VAL A 233 21.73 4.53 6.58
N PHE A 234 20.70 5.34 6.90
CA PHE A 234 20.81 6.81 6.86
C PHE A 234 20.63 7.41 8.24
N ASP A 235 21.34 8.50 8.52
CA ASP A 235 21.24 9.24 9.78
C ASP A 235 20.20 10.38 9.71
N ASN A 236 20.01 11.06 10.85
CA ASN A 236 19.06 12.15 10.96
C ASN A 236 19.43 13.39 10.13
N GLU A 237 20.71 13.62 9.86
CA GLU A 237 21.15 14.76 9.05
C GLU A 237 20.86 14.50 7.58
N GLN A 238 21.17 13.30 7.09
CA GLN A 238 20.85 12.84 5.74
C GLN A 238 19.34 12.84 5.50
N THR A 239 18.55 12.46 6.52
CA THR A 239 17.08 12.46 6.44
C THR A 239 16.47 13.87 6.32
N ARG A 240 17.10 14.87 6.92
CA ARG A 240 16.61 16.26 6.87
C ARG A 240 16.91 16.99 5.57
N ARG A 241 17.80 16.47 4.76
CA ARG A 241 18.08 16.98 3.42
C ARG A 241 16.98 16.67 2.44
#